data_6251a68c32bec75e008206851d42603e
#
_entry.id   6251a68c32bec75e008206851d42603e
#
_cell.length_a   1.000
_cell.length_b   1.000
_cell.length_c   1.000
_cell.angle_alpha   90.00
_cell.angle_beta   90.00
_cell.angle_gamma   90.00
#
_symmetry.space_group_name_H-M   'P 1'
#
loop_
_entity.id
_entity.type
_entity.pdbx_description
1 polymer ?
#
loop_
_entity_poly.entity_id
_entity_poly.type
_entity_poly.pdbx_seq_one_letter_code
_entity_poly.pdbx_strand_id
1 'polypeptide(L)'
;MGRVPPMSEAYEEFGLLADNAREVGLAWNGRPAVVRREARMRDGRTLSAVVWGSGPPSAVLIHGRSQNAHTWDTVALALLADDANRAFVAVDLPGHGHSQWKDDHDYRAEANAPDVLVAADALAPQARLLVGMSLGGLTSLALLGDAPKRFDRLILVDITPGVNPGKGRAIAEFTSGPERFASFDEILERTLRYNPGRSEASLRRGVLHNAREFPDGSWSWRWDPGRPAVAPGSLAPLWDVLGELTLPLTLVRGSASPVVDDDDVAELVRRRPDAEVVVVEGAGHSIQGDRPLELAELLSARWPTPSARERP
;
A
#
# COMPACT_ATOMS: atom_id res chain seq x y z
N MET A 1 16.29 -14.93 -13.94
CA MET A 1 14.90 -15.27 -13.54
C MET A 1 14.91 -15.79 -12.11
N GLY A 2 14.80 -14.87 -11.14
CA GLY A 2 14.74 -15.25 -9.72
C GLY A 2 13.34 -15.78 -9.39
N ARG A 3 13.16 -17.10 -9.36
CA ARG A 3 11.95 -17.72 -8.81
C ARG A 3 11.84 -17.37 -7.32
N VAL A 4 10.70 -16.82 -6.90
CA VAL A 4 10.34 -16.76 -5.48
C VAL A 4 10.29 -18.21 -4.96
N PRO A 5 11.12 -18.63 -3.97
CA PRO A 5 11.04 -19.98 -3.44
C PRO A 5 9.70 -20.20 -2.72
N PRO A 6 9.20 -21.46 -2.67
CA PRO A 6 7.96 -21.78 -1.97
C PRO A 6 8.07 -21.47 -0.47
N MET A 7 6.94 -21.12 0.12
CA MET A 7 6.78 -20.85 1.56
C MET A 7 6.90 -22.14 2.38
N SER A 8 7.25 -22.04 3.67
CA SER A 8 7.18 -23.16 4.59
C SER A 8 5.73 -23.68 4.69
N GLU A 9 5.54 -24.99 4.85
CA GLU A 9 4.22 -25.66 4.88
C GLU A 9 3.27 -25.14 5.99
N ALA A 10 3.75 -24.28 6.89
CA ALA A 10 3.00 -23.79 8.05
C ALA A 10 2.32 -22.41 7.86
N TYR A 11 2.64 -21.65 6.79
CA TYR A 11 2.06 -20.33 6.56
C TYR A 11 0.89 -20.41 5.57
N GLU A 12 -0.32 -20.14 6.07
CA GLU A 12 -1.51 -19.95 5.23
C GLU A 12 -1.76 -18.45 5.06
N GLU A 13 -1.67 -17.96 3.84
CA GLU A 13 -1.69 -16.53 3.49
C GLU A 13 -2.88 -15.77 4.09
N PHE A 14 -4.06 -16.36 4.08
CA PHE A 14 -5.29 -15.72 4.59
C PHE A 14 -5.72 -16.27 5.95
N GLY A 15 -4.91 -17.10 6.59
CA GLY A 15 -5.23 -17.72 7.90
C GLY A 15 -5.20 -16.72 9.06
N LEU A 16 -4.50 -15.60 8.90
CA LEU A 16 -4.33 -14.59 9.94
C LEU A 16 -5.45 -13.54 9.99
N LEU A 17 -6.41 -13.58 9.07
CA LEU A 17 -7.48 -12.58 8.97
C LEU A 17 -8.42 -12.59 10.19
N ALA A 18 -8.68 -13.76 10.79
CA ALA A 18 -9.46 -13.85 12.02
C ALA A 18 -8.80 -13.12 13.18
N ASP A 19 -7.48 -13.18 13.28
CA ASP A 19 -6.71 -12.51 14.32
C ASP A 19 -6.68 -10.99 14.09
N ASN A 20 -6.58 -10.54 12.83
CA ASN A 20 -6.72 -9.14 12.47
C ASN A 20 -8.09 -8.58 12.89
N ALA A 21 -9.18 -9.30 12.58
CA ALA A 21 -10.54 -8.89 12.97
C ALA A 21 -10.69 -8.81 14.50
N ARG A 22 -10.21 -9.83 15.22
CA ARG A 22 -10.29 -9.91 16.68
C ARG A 22 -9.53 -8.76 17.36
N GLU A 23 -8.36 -8.42 16.88
CA GLU A 23 -7.52 -7.36 17.46
C GLU A 23 -8.21 -6.00 17.47
N VAL A 24 -8.98 -5.69 16.43
CA VAL A 24 -9.69 -4.41 16.30
C VAL A 24 -11.17 -4.49 16.67
N GLY A 25 -11.63 -5.60 17.23
CA GLY A 25 -13.01 -5.77 17.68
C GLY A 25 -14.05 -5.96 16.56
N LEU A 26 -13.63 -6.29 15.35
CA LEU A 26 -14.54 -6.64 14.26
C LEU A 26 -15.15 -8.04 14.47
N ALA A 27 -16.43 -8.17 14.19
CA ALA A 27 -17.09 -9.48 14.20
C ALA A 27 -16.49 -10.38 13.12
N TRP A 28 -16.13 -11.61 13.50
CA TRP A 28 -15.63 -12.61 12.56
C TRP A 28 -16.74 -13.60 12.19
N ASN A 29 -17.22 -13.47 10.95
CA ASN A 29 -18.29 -14.32 10.41
C ASN A 29 -17.77 -15.34 9.36
N GLY A 30 -16.48 -15.66 9.45
CA GLY A 30 -15.77 -16.48 8.47
C GLY A 30 -14.93 -15.64 7.50
N ARG A 31 -14.05 -16.31 6.75
CA ARG A 31 -13.18 -15.67 5.78
C ARG A 31 -13.99 -15.02 4.66
N PRO A 32 -13.85 -13.71 4.41
CA PRO A 32 -14.50 -13.08 3.28
C PRO A 32 -13.97 -13.64 1.96
N ALA A 33 -14.64 -13.33 0.85
CA ALA A 33 -14.09 -13.62 -0.47
C ALA A 33 -12.79 -12.84 -0.65
N VAL A 34 -11.69 -13.57 -0.67
CA VAL A 34 -10.33 -13.02 -0.85
C VAL A 34 -9.48 -14.02 -1.61
N VAL A 35 -8.72 -13.53 -2.57
CA VAL A 35 -7.88 -14.39 -3.42
C VAL A 35 -6.71 -13.60 -3.98
N ARG A 36 -5.56 -14.25 -4.13
CA ARG A 36 -4.42 -13.70 -4.86
C ARG A 36 -4.64 -13.86 -6.37
N ARG A 37 -4.29 -12.83 -7.12
CA ARG A 37 -4.30 -12.78 -8.58
C ARG A 37 -3.00 -12.18 -9.08
N GLU A 38 -2.70 -12.43 -10.33
CA GLU A 38 -1.52 -11.90 -11.02
C GLU A 38 -1.92 -11.18 -12.30
N ALA A 39 -1.23 -10.08 -12.59
CA ALA A 39 -1.28 -9.38 -13.85
C ALA A 39 0.07 -9.51 -14.57
N ARG A 40 0.05 -9.81 -15.87
CA ARG A 40 1.28 -9.93 -16.66
C ARG A 40 1.68 -8.58 -17.24
N MET A 41 2.90 -8.18 -16.96
CA MET A 41 3.50 -6.94 -17.44
C MET A 41 3.95 -7.10 -18.91
N ARG A 42 4.19 -5.96 -19.59
CA ARG A 42 4.62 -5.95 -20.99
C ARG A 42 5.99 -6.60 -21.23
N ASP A 43 6.87 -6.55 -20.24
CA ASP A 43 8.19 -7.17 -20.26
C ASP A 43 8.20 -8.65 -19.83
N GLY A 44 7.02 -9.21 -19.57
CA GLY A 44 6.83 -10.61 -19.19
C GLY A 44 6.89 -10.87 -17.69
N ARG A 45 7.25 -9.89 -16.85
CA ARG A 45 7.13 -10.00 -15.39
C ARG A 45 5.66 -10.14 -14.98
N THR A 46 5.42 -10.57 -13.73
CA THR A 46 4.10 -10.56 -13.11
C THR A 46 4.07 -9.62 -11.92
N LEU A 47 2.99 -8.82 -11.79
CA LEU A 47 2.60 -8.18 -10.55
C LEU A 47 1.50 -8.98 -9.89
N SER A 48 1.64 -9.15 -8.59
CA SER A 48 0.69 -9.84 -7.75
C SER A 48 -0.22 -8.83 -7.05
N ALA A 49 -1.44 -9.26 -6.74
CA ALA A 49 -2.39 -8.47 -5.99
C ALA A 49 -3.32 -9.36 -5.18
N VAL A 50 -3.84 -8.85 -4.08
CA VAL A 50 -4.92 -9.45 -3.31
C VAL A 50 -6.24 -8.81 -3.73
N VAL A 51 -7.17 -9.63 -4.23
CA VAL A 51 -8.52 -9.21 -4.62
C VAL A 51 -9.49 -9.55 -3.50
N TRP A 52 -10.20 -8.55 -3.03
CA TRP A 52 -11.19 -8.63 -1.97
C TRP A 52 -12.60 -8.45 -2.51
N GLY A 53 -13.55 -9.22 -1.97
CA GLY A 53 -14.95 -9.19 -2.39
C GLY A 53 -15.22 -10.06 -3.62
N SER A 54 -16.51 -10.18 -3.99
CA SER A 54 -16.97 -11.09 -5.04
C SER A 54 -17.39 -10.39 -6.33
N GLY A 55 -17.53 -9.06 -6.30
CA GLY A 55 -17.94 -8.24 -7.43
C GLY A 55 -16.79 -7.72 -8.27
N PRO A 56 -17.07 -6.91 -9.31
CA PRO A 56 -16.04 -6.18 -10.04
C PRO A 56 -15.37 -5.16 -9.10
N PRO A 57 -14.03 -5.15 -9.02
CA PRO A 57 -13.32 -4.23 -8.15
C PRO A 57 -13.56 -2.76 -8.54
N SER A 58 -13.96 -1.95 -7.56
CA SER A 58 -14.25 -0.51 -7.72
C SER A 58 -13.13 0.39 -7.20
N ALA A 59 -12.11 -0.17 -6.53
CA ALA A 59 -10.95 0.55 -6.01
C ALA A 59 -9.66 -0.23 -6.18
N VAL A 60 -8.54 0.51 -6.26
CA VAL A 60 -7.17 -0.01 -6.24
C VAL A 60 -6.44 0.63 -5.06
N LEU A 61 -5.84 -0.19 -4.20
CA LEU A 61 -5.06 0.20 -3.03
C LEU A 61 -3.59 -0.14 -3.27
N ILE A 62 -2.69 0.82 -3.01
CA ILE A 62 -1.26 0.68 -3.24
C ILE A 62 -0.51 0.97 -1.95
N HIS A 63 0.31 0.01 -1.52
CA HIS A 63 1.08 0.08 -0.28
C HIS A 63 2.33 0.96 -0.36
N GLY A 64 2.95 1.24 0.77
CA GLY A 64 4.20 1.98 0.90
C GLY A 64 5.45 1.13 0.68
N ARG A 65 6.61 1.80 0.69
CA ARG A 65 7.92 1.13 0.57
C ARG A 65 8.09 0.05 1.65
N SER A 66 8.70 -1.07 1.27
CA SER A 66 8.96 -2.23 2.15
C SER A 66 7.71 -2.88 2.78
N GLN A 67 6.54 -2.60 2.24
CA GLN A 67 5.27 -3.24 2.59
C GLN A 67 4.82 -4.20 1.47
N ASN A 68 3.59 -4.69 1.57
CA ASN A 68 2.91 -5.48 0.54
C ASN A 68 1.39 -5.32 0.66
N ALA A 69 0.63 -6.02 -0.17
CA ALA A 69 -0.84 -5.94 -0.19
C ALA A 69 -1.50 -6.22 1.16
N HIS A 70 -0.90 -7.06 2.00
CA HIS A 70 -1.43 -7.41 3.34
C HIS A 70 -1.38 -6.27 4.35
N THR A 71 -0.69 -5.14 4.06
CA THR A 71 -0.78 -3.95 4.91
C THR A 71 -2.22 -3.42 5.01
N TRP A 72 -3.06 -3.78 4.04
CA TRP A 72 -4.46 -3.37 3.96
C TRP A 72 -5.45 -4.35 4.60
N ASP A 73 -5.02 -5.52 5.08
CA ASP A 73 -5.92 -6.61 5.52
C ASP A 73 -6.97 -6.15 6.55
N THR A 74 -6.55 -5.43 7.59
CA THR A 74 -7.49 -4.96 8.63
C THR A 74 -8.44 -3.89 8.10
N VAL A 75 -7.95 -2.98 7.26
CA VAL A 75 -8.78 -2.00 6.56
C VAL A 75 -9.77 -2.70 5.62
N ALA A 76 -9.32 -3.72 4.90
CA ALA A 76 -10.14 -4.52 4.00
C ALA A 76 -11.29 -5.23 4.73
N LEU A 77 -10.99 -5.83 5.89
CA LEU A 77 -12.00 -6.46 6.74
C LEU A 77 -13.05 -5.44 7.23
N ALA A 78 -12.62 -4.25 7.64
CA ALA A 78 -13.53 -3.19 8.06
C ALA A 78 -14.40 -2.66 6.91
N LEU A 79 -13.83 -2.47 5.71
CA LEU A 79 -14.56 -2.06 4.51
C LEU A 79 -15.63 -3.07 4.11
N LEU A 80 -15.33 -4.37 4.20
CA LEU A 80 -16.30 -5.44 3.91
C LEU A 80 -17.32 -5.66 5.03
N ALA A 81 -16.98 -5.35 6.27
CA ALA A 81 -17.91 -5.35 7.39
C ALA A 81 -18.96 -4.23 7.26
N ASP A 82 -18.55 -3.06 6.72
CA ASP A 82 -19.44 -1.93 6.45
C ASP A 82 -20.35 -2.19 5.22
N ASP A 83 -19.79 -2.72 4.13
CA ASP A 83 -20.56 -3.11 2.95
C ASP A 83 -19.94 -4.35 2.29
N ALA A 84 -20.60 -5.50 2.47
CA ALA A 84 -20.17 -6.79 1.95
C ALA A 84 -20.20 -6.89 0.40
N ASN A 85 -20.82 -5.93 -0.29
CA ASN A 85 -20.84 -5.90 -1.76
C ASN A 85 -19.61 -5.19 -2.35
N ARG A 86 -18.76 -4.58 -1.53
CA ARG A 86 -17.53 -3.97 -2.01
C ARG A 86 -16.60 -5.01 -2.58
N ALA A 87 -15.92 -4.62 -3.66
CA ALA A 87 -14.79 -5.38 -4.19
C ALA A 87 -13.68 -4.39 -4.57
N PHE A 88 -12.44 -4.77 -4.30
CA PHE A 88 -11.25 -3.94 -4.56
C PHE A 88 -9.99 -4.79 -4.66
N VAL A 89 -8.93 -4.17 -5.14
CA VAL A 89 -7.63 -4.80 -5.36
C VAL A 89 -6.57 -4.08 -4.55
N ALA A 90 -5.79 -4.83 -3.77
CA ALA A 90 -4.56 -4.35 -3.12
C ALA A 90 -3.37 -4.91 -3.90
N VAL A 91 -2.59 -4.04 -4.56
CA VAL A 91 -1.48 -4.43 -5.44
C VAL A 91 -0.19 -4.55 -4.65
N ASP A 92 0.57 -5.62 -4.87
CA ASP A 92 1.98 -5.68 -4.49
C ASP A 92 2.80 -4.89 -5.53
N LEU A 93 3.44 -3.80 -5.13
CA LEU A 93 4.32 -3.03 -6.01
C LEU A 93 5.45 -3.90 -6.61
N PRO A 94 6.02 -3.54 -7.76
CA PRO A 94 7.22 -4.22 -8.27
C PRO A 94 8.28 -4.34 -7.17
N GLY A 95 8.90 -5.50 -7.06
CA GLY A 95 9.93 -5.76 -6.06
C GLY A 95 9.42 -5.92 -4.63
N HIS A 96 8.12 -6.04 -4.41
CA HIS A 96 7.51 -6.21 -3.08
C HIS A 96 6.55 -7.42 -3.08
N GLY A 97 6.33 -7.98 -1.90
CA GLY A 97 5.37 -9.06 -1.67
C GLY A 97 5.58 -10.25 -2.58
N HIS A 98 4.59 -10.56 -3.40
CA HIS A 98 4.64 -11.65 -4.39
C HIS A 98 4.89 -11.15 -5.83
N SER A 99 5.03 -9.84 -6.05
CA SER A 99 5.40 -9.27 -7.34
C SER A 99 6.87 -9.55 -7.68
N GLN A 100 7.14 -9.79 -8.97
CA GLN A 100 8.51 -10.04 -9.42
C GLN A 100 9.36 -8.78 -9.31
N TRP A 101 10.65 -9.02 -9.06
CA TRP A 101 11.66 -7.97 -8.94
C TRP A 101 12.09 -7.48 -10.32
N LYS A 102 12.52 -6.23 -10.39
CA LYS A 102 13.10 -5.63 -11.60
C LYS A 102 14.60 -5.90 -11.64
N ASP A 103 15.13 -6.16 -12.82
CA ASP A 103 16.58 -6.40 -13.01
C ASP A 103 17.42 -5.13 -12.75
N ASP A 104 16.82 -3.95 -12.97
CA ASP A 104 17.46 -2.65 -12.74
C ASP A 104 17.27 -2.11 -11.31
N HIS A 105 16.51 -2.82 -10.46
CA HIS A 105 16.14 -2.43 -9.11
C HIS A 105 15.52 -1.01 -9.01
N ASP A 106 14.93 -0.50 -10.09
CA ASP A 106 14.29 0.82 -10.10
C ASP A 106 12.83 0.73 -9.65
N TYR A 107 12.61 1.09 -8.39
CA TYR A 107 11.28 1.12 -7.74
C TYR A 107 10.83 2.53 -7.39
N ARG A 108 11.35 3.56 -8.10
CA ARG A 108 10.85 4.92 -7.98
C ARG A 108 9.39 4.99 -8.42
N ALA A 109 8.68 6.03 -7.99
CA ALA A 109 7.27 6.22 -8.27
C ALA A 109 6.96 6.16 -9.79
N GLU A 110 7.76 6.87 -10.58
CA GLU A 110 7.63 6.95 -12.04
C GLU A 110 7.93 5.60 -12.73
N ALA A 111 8.87 4.83 -12.17
CA ALA A 111 9.20 3.51 -12.69
C ALA A 111 8.16 2.44 -12.33
N ASN A 112 7.43 2.62 -11.22
CA ASN A 112 6.36 1.73 -10.80
C ASN A 112 5.02 2.03 -11.49
N ALA A 113 4.76 3.28 -11.84
CA ALA A 113 3.47 3.75 -12.36
C ALA A 113 2.97 2.97 -13.59
N PRO A 114 3.77 2.70 -14.63
CA PRO A 114 3.32 1.92 -15.79
C PRO A 114 2.90 0.49 -15.43
N ASP A 115 3.64 -0.16 -14.53
CA ASP A 115 3.34 -1.53 -14.09
C ASP A 115 2.04 -1.57 -13.28
N VAL A 116 1.84 -0.60 -12.37
CA VAL A 116 0.60 -0.48 -11.58
C VAL A 116 -0.61 -0.19 -12.48
N LEU A 117 -0.46 0.65 -13.51
CA LEU A 117 -1.52 0.92 -14.48
C LEU A 117 -1.93 -0.37 -15.21
N VAL A 118 -0.97 -1.17 -15.69
CA VAL A 118 -1.26 -2.46 -16.34
C VAL A 118 -1.97 -3.43 -15.38
N ALA A 119 -1.53 -3.49 -14.11
CA ALA A 119 -2.19 -4.33 -13.12
C ALA A 119 -3.63 -3.87 -12.81
N ALA A 120 -3.84 -2.55 -12.69
CA ALA A 120 -5.16 -1.96 -12.47
C ALA A 120 -6.11 -2.23 -13.66
N ASP A 121 -5.61 -2.13 -14.89
CA ASP A 121 -6.42 -2.40 -16.09
C ASP A 121 -6.78 -3.89 -16.23
N ALA A 122 -5.88 -4.78 -15.82
CA ALA A 122 -6.10 -6.22 -15.89
C ALA A 122 -7.01 -6.75 -14.78
N LEU A 123 -6.85 -6.26 -13.54
CA LEU A 123 -7.49 -6.82 -12.35
C LEU A 123 -8.67 -5.98 -11.84
N ALA A 124 -8.71 -4.71 -12.17
CA ALA A 124 -9.73 -3.75 -11.72
C ALA A 124 -10.08 -2.74 -12.81
N PRO A 125 -10.51 -3.19 -14.03
CA PRO A 125 -10.75 -2.28 -15.16
C PRO A 125 -11.85 -1.23 -14.88
N GLN A 126 -12.76 -1.54 -13.96
CA GLN A 126 -13.85 -0.64 -13.56
C GLN A 126 -13.54 0.20 -12.32
N ALA A 127 -12.35 0.05 -11.73
CA ALA A 127 -12.00 0.81 -10.53
C ALA A 127 -11.94 2.31 -10.82
N ARG A 128 -12.61 3.08 -9.94
CA ARG A 128 -12.74 4.53 -10.01
C ARG A 128 -12.03 5.24 -8.86
N LEU A 129 -11.73 4.51 -7.76
CA LEU A 129 -11.00 5.00 -6.61
C LEU A 129 -9.56 4.47 -6.62
N LEU A 130 -8.61 5.39 -6.49
CA LEU A 130 -7.20 5.07 -6.28
C LEU A 130 -6.79 5.52 -4.89
N VAL A 131 -6.22 4.60 -4.10
CA VAL A 131 -5.71 4.87 -2.75
C VAL A 131 -4.23 4.52 -2.73
N GLY A 132 -3.38 5.47 -2.39
CA GLY A 132 -1.94 5.23 -2.33
C GLY A 132 -1.34 5.68 -1.01
N MET A 133 -0.63 4.78 -0.32
CA MET A 133 0.11 5.06 0.90
C MET A 133 1.60 5.29 0.57
N SER A 134 2.19 6.38 1.06
CA SER A 134 3.64 6.62 0.95
C SER A 134 4.14 6.46 -0.50
N LEU A 135 5.07 5.53 -0.79
CA LEU A 135 5.51 5.22 -2.16
C LEU A 135 4.34 4.91 -3.10
N GLY A 136 3.30 4.22 -2.60
CA GLY A 136 2.08 3.97 -3.37
C GLY A 136 1.34 5.24 -3.75
N GLY A 137 1.34 6.26 -2.90
CA GLY A 137 0.76 7.58 -3.19
C GLY A 137 1.55 8.35 -4.25
N LEU A 138 2.89 8.36 -4.14
CA LEU A 138 3.75 8.95 -5.17
C LEU A 138 3.59 8.22 -6.51
N THR A 139 3.52 6.87 -6.48
CA THR A 139 3.25 6.06 -7.68
C THR A 139 1.89 6.39 -8.28
N SER A 140 0.87 6.63 -7.44
CA SER A 140 -0.46 7.05 -7.89
C SER A 140 -0.45 8.40 -8.59
N LEU A 141 0.34 9.36 -8.09
CA LEU A 141 0.51 10.66 -8.75
C LEU A 141 1.21 10.50 -10.10
N ALA A 142 2.30 9.74 -10.17
CA ALA A 142 2.99 9.47 -11.42
C ALA A 142 2.07 8.78 -12.44
N LEU A 143 1.29 7.78 -12.00
CA LEU A 143 0.30 7.09 -12.84
C LEU A 143 -0.74 8.06 -13.40
N LEU A 144 -1.27 8.95 -12.56
CA LEU A 144 -2.27 9.93 -12.99
C LEU A 144 -1.69 11.04 -13.85
N GLY A 145 -0.38 11.32 -13.77
CA GLY A 145 0.31 12.19 -14.72
C GLY A 145 0.23 11.63 -16.15
N ASP A 146 0.40 10.32 -16.31
CA ASP A 146 0.34 9.63 -17.61
C ASP A 146 -1.10 9.27 -18.03
N ALA A 147 -1.99 9.01 -17.08
CA ALA A 147 -3.36 8.56 -17.31
C ALA A 147 -4.38 9.33 -16.43
N PRO A 148 -4.57 10.66 -16.62
CA PRO A 148 -5.30 11.53 -15.69
C PRO A 148 -6.80 11.24 -15.57
N LYS A 149 -7.35 10.44 -16.49
CA LYS A 149 -8.78 10.06 -16.51
C LYS A 149 -9.03 8.60 -16.12
N ARG A 150 -7.98 7.89 -15.66
CA ARG A 150 -8.11 6.45 -15.33
C ARG A 150 -8.92 6.21 -14.06
N PHE A 151 -8.88 7.14 -13.14
CA PHE A 151 -9.64 7.11 -11.88
C PHE A 151 -10.43 8.39 -11.70
N ASP A 152 -11.48 8.35 -10.89
CA ASP A 152 -12.34 9.49 -10.62
C ASP A 152 -12.04 10.15 -9.27
N ARG A 153 -11.24 9.51 -8.42
CA ARG A 153 -10.86 10.00 -7.09
C ARG A 153 -9.50 9.47 -6.69
N LEU A 154 -8.71 10.31 -6.04
CA LEU A 154 -7.43 9.94 -5.43
C LEU A 154 -7.48 10.19 -3.91
N ILE A 155 -7.02 9.20 -3.14
CA ILE A 155 -6.74 9.36 -1.71
C ILE A 155 -5.26 9.08 -1.47
N LEU A 156 -4.55 10.09 -1.00
CA LEU A 156 -3.16 9.98 -0.56
C LEU A 156 -3.15 9.69 0.95
N VAL A 157 -2.52 8.60 1.35
CA VAL A 157 -2.38 8.23 2.76
C VAL A 157 -0.95 8.56 3.20
N ASP A 158 -0.87 9.60 3.98
CA ASP A 158 0.32 10.15 4.65
C ASP A 158 1.53 10.36 3.74
N ILE A 159 1.29 11.00 2.59
CA ILE A 159 2.36 11.35 1.64
C ILE A 159 2.00 12.58 0.82
N THR A 160 3.00 13.39 0.53
CA THR A 160 3.01 14.43 -0.49
C THR A 160 4.33 14.38 -1.26
N PRO A 161 4.45 15.04 -2.42
CA PRO A 161 5.75 15.19 -3.09
C PRO A 161 6.78 16.01 -2.29
N GLY A 162 6.39 16.62 -1.16
CA GLY A 162 7.28 17.35 -0.24
C GLY A 162 8.16 16.46 0.64
N VAL A 163 7.96 15.14 0.60
CA VAL A 163 8.82 14.21 1.36
C VAL A 163 10.29 14.35 0.91
N ASN A 164 11.18 14.39 1.88
CA ASN A 164 12.60 14.56 1.69
C ASN A 164 13.39 13.58 2.59
N PRO A 165 14.72 13.46 2.44
CA PRO A 165 15.53 12.52 3.23
C PRO A 165 15.41 12.70 4.74
N GLY A 166 15.16 13.92 5.24
CA GLY A 166 14.93 14.17 6.67
C GLY A 166 13.65 13.53 7.17
N LYS A 167 12.54 13.77 6.46
CA LYS A 167 11.21 13.20 6.75
C LYS A 167 11.18 11.67 6.58
N GLY A 168 11.91 11.14 5.59
CA GLY A 168 11.99 9.70 5.31
C GLY A 168 13.08 8.95 6.09
N ARG A 169 13.79 9.60 7.03
CA ARG A 169 14.98 9.02 7.68
C ARG A 169 14.70 7.69 8.39
N ALA A 170 13.66 7.60 9.19
CA ALA A 170 13.33 6.37 9.91
C ALA A 170 13.02 5.20 8.96
N ILE A 171 12.38 5.47 7.83
CA ILE A 171 12.11 4.48 6.78
C ILE A 171 13.42 4.03 6.12
N ALA A 172 14.31 4.97 5.82
CA ALA A 172 15.62 4.68 5.24
C ALA A 172 16.49 3.84 6.20
N GLU A 173 16.51 4.17 7.49
CA GLU A 173 17.22 3.41 8.53
C GLU A 173 16.65 1.99 8.68
N PHE A 174 15.33 1.83 8.64
CA PHE A 174 14.70 0.50 8.65
C PHE A 174 15.10 -0.31 7.42
N THR A 175 15.02 0.27 6.23
CA THR A 175 15.27 -0.45 4.97
C THR A 175 16.75 -0.69 4.67
N SER A 176 17.67 0.08 5.28
CA SER A 176 19.12 -0.13 5.16
C SER A 176 19.67 -1.21 6.09
N GLY A 177 18.82 -1.98 6.75
CA GLY A 177 19.19 -3.07 7.64
C GLY A 177 19.73 -4.31 6.91
N PRO A 178 19.97 -5.40 7.68
CA PRO A 178 20.43 -6.65 7.12
C PRO A 178 19.47 -7.19 6.03
N GLU A 179 20.03 -7.79 5.00
CA GLU A 179 19.26 -8.51 3.97
C GLU A 179 18.85 -9.92 4.45
N ARG A 180 19.63 -10.50 5.39
CA ARG A 180 19.40 -11.82 5.98
C ARG A 180 19.38 -11.72 7.50
N PHE A 181 18.53 -12.51 8.11
CA PHE A 181 18.34 -12.66 9.55
C PHE A 181 18.50 -14.12 9.92
N ALA A 182 19.10 -14.39 11.08
CA ALA A 182 19.32 -15.76 11.55
C ALA A 182 18.02 -16.47 11.94
N SER A 183 16.97 -15.70 12.33
CA SER A 183 15.68 -16.23 12.77
C SER A 183 14.53 -15.26 12.49
N PHE A 184 13.31 -15.76 12.63
CA PHE A 184 12.10 -14.95 12.63
C PHE A 184 12.09 -13.93 13.77
N ASP A 185 12.58 -14.30 14.94
CA ASP A 185 12.58 -13.42 16.11
C ASP A 185 13.51 -12.21 15.90
N GLU A 186 14.65 -12.38 15.23
CA GLU A 186 15.55 -11.27 14.89
C GLU A 186 14.89 -10.24 13.96
N ILE A 187 14.16 -10.71 12.94
CA ILE A 187 13.45 -9.82 12.02
C ILE A 187 12.26 -9.14 12.72
N LEU A 188 11.58 -9.83 13.63
CA LEU A 188 10.50 -9.28 14.45
C LEU A 188 11.01 -8.22 15.43
N GLU A 189 12.09 -8.48 16.16
CA GLU A 189 12.72 -7.50 17.06
C GLU A 189 13.07 -6.20 16.34
N ARG A 190 13.64 -6.30 15.13
CA ARG A 190 13.90 -5.13 14.31
C ARG A 190 12.61 -4.38 13.99
N THR A 191 11.55 -5.08 13.61
CA THR A 191 10.26 -4.48 13.27
C THR A 191 9.64 -3.76 14.48
N LEU A 192 9.69 -4.36 15.66
CA LEU A 192 9.24 -3.78 16.92
C LEU A 192 9.96 -2.47 17.26
N ARG A 193 11.29 -2.45 17.09
CA ARG A 193 12.11 -1.26 17.38
C ARG A 193 11.69 -0.03 16.57
N TYR A 194 11.28 -0.22 15.31
CA TYR A 194 10.87 0.87 14.43
C TYR A 194 9.36 1.18 14.46
N ASN A 195 8.58 0.39 15.21
CA ASN A 195 7.12 0.55 15.31
C ASN A 195 6.63 0.46 16.78
N PRO A 196 7.16 1.30 17.70
CA PRO A 196 6.92 1.13 19.15
C PRO A 196 5.46 1.36 19.58
N GLY A 197 4.63 1.96 18.72
CA GLY A 197 3.21 2.23 19.01
C GLY A 197 2.27 1.10 18.62
N ARG A 198 2.77 0.00 17.98
CA ARG A 198 1.94 -1.10 17.50
C ARG A 198 2.08 -2.35 18.37
N SER A 199 1.02 -3.15 18.46
CA SER A 199 1.07 -4.42 19.19
C SER A 199 2.06 -5.41 18.53
N GLU A 200 2.76 -6.19 19.35
CA GLU A 200 3.63 -7.26 18.85
C GLU A 200 2.85 -8.24 17.97
N ALA A 201 1.61 -8.58 18.34
CA ALA A 201 0.76 -9.49 17.59
C ALA A 201 0.50 -8.98 16.15
N SER A 202 0.19 -7.69 16.01
CA SER A 202 0.01 -7.04 14.71
C SER A 202 1.30 -7.06 13.89
N LEU A 203 2.43 -6.69 14.50
CA LEU A 203 3.71 -6.66 13.80
C LEU A 203 4.19 -8.06 13.41
N ARG A 204 3.98 -9.06 14.28
CA ARG A 204 4.29 -10.47 13.96
C ARG A 204 3.55 -10.95 12.71
N ARG A 205 2.25 -10.66 12.59
CA ARG A 205 1.47 -10.97 11.38
C ARG A 205 2.01 -10.24 10.14
N GLY A 206 2.32 -8.96 10.30
CA GLY A 206 2.94 -8.17 9.23
C GLY A 206 4.27 -8.75 8.75
N VAL A 207 5.12 -9.21 9.67
CA VAL A 207 6.40 -9.89 9.33
C VAL A 207 6.15 -11.21 8.62
N LEU A 208 5.20 -12.03 9.08
CA LEU A 208 4.85 -13.30 8.42
C LEU A 208 4.43 -13.09 6.95
N HIS A 209 3.70 -12.02 6.65
CA HIS A 209 3.34 -11.67 5.27
C HIS A 209 4.51 -11.09 4.47
N ASN A 210 5.44 -10.41 5.14
CA ASN A 210 6.47 -9.61 4.48
C ASN A 210 7.88 -10.22 4.51
N ALA A 211 8.03 -11.38 5.13
CA ALA A 211 9.29 -12.13 5.19
C ALA A 211 9.14 -13.51 4.58
N ARG A 212 10.27 -14.16 4.33
CA ARG A 212 10.37 -15.55 3.85
C ARG A 212 11.46 -16.28 4.58
N GLU A 213 11.20 -17.54 4.88
CA GLU A 213 12.17 -18.48 5.40
C GLU A 213 12.91 -19.19 4.27
N PHE A 214 14.19 -19.47 4.49
CA PHE A 214 15.00 -20.27 3.60
C PHE A 214 15.24 -21.68 4.18
N PRO A 215 15.64 -22.67 3.36
CA PRO A 215 15.87 -24.04 3.83
C PRO A 215 16.93 -24.17 4.94
N ASP A 216 17.82 -23.18 5.07
CA ASP A 216 18.83 -23.11 6.14
C ASP A 216 18.32 -22.50 7.45
N GLY A 217 17.02 -22.20 7.53
CA GLY A 217 16.36 -21.57 8.69
C GLY A 217 16.54 -20.06 8.78
N SER A 218 17.32 -19.46 7.87
CA SER A 218 17.48 -18.01 7.83
C SER A 218 16.27 -17.35 7.17
N TRP A 219 16.09 -16.04 7.43
CA TRP A 219 14.96 -15.25 6.94
C TRP A 219 15.43 -14.05 6.13
N SER A 220 14.62 -13.57 5.20
CA SER A 220 14.78 -12.28 4.54
C SER A 220 13.43 -11.62 4.29
N TRP A 221 13.46 -10.33 4.01
CA TRP A 221 12.30 -9.61 3.53
C TRP A 221 11.84 -10.10 2.15
N ARG A 222 10.56 -9.94 1.85
CA ARG A 222 9.98 -10.18 0.52
C ARG A 222 10.13 -8.99 -0.42
N TRP A 223 10.59 -7.85 0.08
CA TRP A 223 10.93 -6.72 -0.78
C TRP A 223 12.39 -6.79 -1.22
N ASP A 224 12.66 -6.24 -2.40
CA ASP A 224 14.00 -6.23 -2.99
C ASP A 224 14.89 -5.19 -2.31
N PRO A 225 15.99 -5.59 -1.66
CA PRO A 225 16.95 -4.69 -1.04
C PRO A 225 17.90 -4.04 -2.08
N GLY A 226 17.80 -4.43 -3.35
CA GLY A 226 18.67 -3.94 -4.41
C GLY A 226 18.67 -2.42 -4.53
N ARG A 227 19.79 -1.87 -4.96
CA ARG A 227 19.96 -0.44 -5.17
C ARG A 227 19.81 -0.11 -6.65
N PRO A 228 18.98 0.86 -7.01
CA PRO A 228 18.86 1.25 -8.41
C PRO A 228 20.20 1.83 -8.91
N ALA A 229 20.51 1.54 -10.16
CA ALA A 229 21.66 2.15 -10.83
C ALA A 229 21.49 3.67 -11.01
N VAL A 230 20.25 4.16 -10.98
CA VAL A 230 19.89 5.57 -11.10
C VAL A 230 19.61 6.16 -9.71
N ALA A 231 20.24 7.27 -9.38
CA ALA A 231 19.98 7.99 -8.14
C ALA A 231 18.51 8.46 -8.06
N PRO A 232 17.91 8.56 -6.85
CA PRO A 232 16.59 9.12 -6.69
C PRO A 232 16.52 10.52 -7.33
N GLY A 233 15.51 10.71 -8.21
CA GLY A 233 15.23 12.02 -8.80
C GLY A 233 14.53 12.94 -7.81
N SER A 234 14.35 14.20 -8.24
CA SER A 234 13.49 15.15 -7.53
C SER A 234 12.04 14.73 -7.63
N LEU A 235 11.29 14.81 -6.53
CA LEU A 235 9.84 14.61 -6.51
C LEU A 235 9.06 15.90 -6.87
N ALA A 236 9.77 17.02 -7.08
CA ALA A 236 9.15 18.30 -7.43
C ALA A 236 8.19 18.24 -8.63
N PRO A 237 8.48 17.48 -9.72
CA PRO A 237 7.53 17.34 -10.83
C PRO A 237 6.18 16.74 -10.44
N LEU A 238 6.12 15.90 -9.41
CA LEU A 238 4.86 15.33 -8.92
C LEU A 238 3.96 16.38 -8.24
N TRP A 239 4.52 17.50 -7.76
CA TRP A 239 3.74 18.65 -7.31
C TRP A 239 2.97 19.31 -8.45
N ASP A 240 3.56 19.39 -9.63
CA ASP A 240 2.91 19.97 -10.80
C ASP A 240 1.80 19.05 -11.30
N VAL A 241 2.09 17.73 -11.38
CA VAL A 241 1.05 16.73 -11.66
C VAL A 241 -0.12 16.85 -10.68
N LEU A 242 0.15 16.91 -9.38
CA LEU A 242 -0.87 17.03 -8.34
C LEU A 242 -1.73 18.29 -8.54
N GLY A 243 -1.09 19.42 -8.88
CA GLY A 243 -1.78 20.69 -9.14
C GLY A 243 -2.66 20.68 -10.38
N GLU A 244 -2.32 19.89 -11.40
CA GLU A 244 -3.07 19.77 -12.66
C GLU A 244 -4.22 18.76 -12.62
N LEU A 245 -4.24 17.85 -11.63
CA LEU A 245 -5.33 16.88 -11.49
C LEU A 245 -6.66 17.60 -11.24
N THR A 246 -7.71 17.15 -11.90
CA THR A 246 -9.08 17.71 -11.76
C THR A 246 -10.02 16.82 -10.95
N LEU A 247 -9.58 15.58 -10.64
CA LEU A 247 -10.37 14.65 -9.85
C LEU A 247 -10.37 15.05 -8.36
N PRO A 248 -11.40 14.73 -7.57
CA PRO A 248 -11.41 14.90 -6.12
C PRO A 248 -10.19 14.25 -5.45
N LEU A 249 -9.49 15.05 -4.65
CA LEU A 249 -8.28 14.66 -3.94
C LEU A 249 -8.49 14.76 -2.43
N THR A 250 -8.15 13.70 -1.71
CA THR A 250 -8.11 13.70 -0.24
C THR A 250 -6.70 13.33 0.22
N LEU A 251 -6.11 14.14 1.08
CA LEU A 251 -4.93 13.79 1.87
C LEU A 251 -5.40 13.33 3.25
N VAL A 252 -5.08 12.09 3.62
CA VAL A 252 -5.23 11.57 4.99
C VAL A 252 -3.87 11.61 5.65
N ARG A 253 -3.72 12.41 6.72
CA ARG A 253 -2.46 12.63 7.43
C ARG A 253 -2.53 12.06 8.85
N GLY A 254 -1.48 11.37 9.31
CA GLY A 254 -1.32 10.99 10.70
C GLY A 254 -0.84 12.17 11.56
N SER A 255 -1.50 12.45 12.70
CA SER A 255 -1.13 13.60 13.56
C SER A 255 0.26 13.45 14.18
N ALA A 256 0.77 12.21 14.32
CA ALA A 256 2.10 11.89 14.81
C ALA A 256 3.09 11.51 13.70
N SER A 257 2.74 11.69 12.43
CA SER A 257 3.61 11.34 11.32
C SER A 257 4.73 12.39 11.14
N PRO A 258 5.99 11.96 10.96
CA PRO A 258 7.09 12.84 10.60
C PRO A 258 7.18 13.08 9.08
N VAL A 259 6.35 12.40 8.26
CA VAL A 259 6.49 12.37 6.79
C VAL A 259 5.72 13.50 6.12
N VAL A 260 4.56 13.85 6.64
CA VAL A 260 3.74 14.96 6.16
C VAL A 260 3.61 16.00 7.27
N ASP A 261 4.16 17.17 7.08
CA ASP A 261 4.08 18.31 8.02
C ASP A 261 3.11 19.40 7.54
N ASP A 262 3.04 20.50 8.28
CA ASP A 262 2.15 21.60 7.99
C ASP A 262 2.56 22.36 6.73
N ASP A 263 3.86 22.41 6.41
CA ASP A 263 4.37 23.01 5.17
C ASP A 263 3.92 22.21 3.95
N ASP A 264 3.91 20.87 4.03
CA ASP A 264 3.38 20.01 2.97
C ASP A 264 1.88 20.24 2.75
N VAL A 265 1.12 20.37 3.83
CA VAL A 265 -0.32 20.67 3.76
C VAL A 265 -0.55 22.05 3.16
N ALA A 266 0.23 23.05 3.56
CA ALA A 266 0.13 24.41 3.00
C ALA A 266 0.43 24.43 1.50
N GLU A 267 1.46 23.71 1.04
CA GLU A 267 1.79 23.60 -0.38
C GLU A 267 0.72 22.83 -1.16
N LEU A 268 0.16 21.74 -0.59
CA LEU A 268 -0.97 21.03 -1.18
C LEU A 268 -2.16 21.97 -1.40
N VAL A 269 -2.60 22.67 -0.35
CA VAL A 269 -3.76 23.58 -0.41
C VAL A 269 -3.50 24.77 -1.35
N ARG A 270 -2.26 25.26 -1.40
CA ARG A 270 -1.88 26.33 -2.35
C ARG A 270 -2.06 25.88 -3.80
N ARG A 271 -1.74 24.63 -4.13
CA ARG A 271 -1.86 24.07 -5.49
C ARG A 271 -3.26 23.54 -5.80
N ARG A 272 -3.91 23.00 -4.79
CA ARG A 272 -5.24 22.38 -4.87
C ARG A 272 -6.12 22.88 -3.71
N PRO A 273 -6.67 24.10 -3.83
CA PRO A 273 -7.55 24.68 -2.81
C PRO A 273 -8.82 23.85 -2.54
N ASP A 274 -9.19 22.99 -3.48
CA ASP A 274 -10.32 22.06 -3.40
C ASP A 274 -9.95 20.70 -2.78
N ALA A 275 -8.66 20.43 -2.48
CA ALA A 275 -8.24 19.21 -1.84
C ALA A 275 -8.75 19.14 -0.39
N GLU A 276 -9.28 18.00 -0.02
CA GLU A 276 -9.66 17.70 1.35
C GLU A 276 -8.45 17.22 2.14
N VAL A 277 -8.25 17.76 3.35
CA VAL A 277 -7.22 17.30 4.28
C VAL A 277 -7.88 16.76 5.53
N VAL A 278 -7.60 15.50 5.86
CA VAL A 278 -8.12 14.82 7.05
C VAL A 278 -6.97 14.38 7.94
N VAL A 279 -7.00 14.75 9.21
CA VAL A 279 -6.00 14.33 10.20
C VAL A 279 -6.56 13.17 11.02
N VAL A 280 -5.79 12.09 11.11
CA VAL A 280 -6.10 10.92 11.95
C VAL A 280 -5.29 11.02 13.24
N GLU A 281 -5.97 11.24 14.35
CA GLU A 281 -5.33 11.49 15.64
C GLU A 281 -4.58 10.26 16.17
N GLY A 282 -3.37 10.48 16.63
CA GLY A 282 -2.49 9.45 17.19
C GLY A 282 -1.98 8.42 16.19
N ALA A 283 -2.20 8.64 14.90
CA ALA A 283 -1.60 7.83 13.85
C ALA A 283 -0.22 8.37 13.48
N GLY A 284 0.74 7.46 13.28
CA GLY A 284 2.01 7.74 12.64
C GLY A 284 1.93 7.62 11.12
N HIS A 285 3.07 7.34 10.47
CA HIS A 285 3.15 7.21 9.02
C HIS A 285 2.30 6.05 8.44
N SER A 286 2.16 4.96 9.17
CA SER A 286 1.41 3.77 8.70
C SER A 286 -0.04 3.79 9.22
N ILE A 287 -0.85 4.76 8.79
CA ILE A 287 -2.23 4.96 9.29
C ILE A 287 -3.05 3.67 9.17
N GLN A 288 -2.91 2.91 8.09
CA GLN A 288 -3.59 1.62 7.87
C GLN A 288 -3.22 0.55 8.90
N GLY A 289 -2.07 0.71 9.57
CA GLY A 289 -1.64 -0.17 10.65
C GLY A 289 -1.94 0.38 12.04
N ASP A 290 -1.94 1.71 12.20
CA ASP A 290 -2.08 2.38 13.50
C ASP A 290 -3.55 2.65 13.84
N ARG A 291 -4.36 3.02 12.84
CA ARG A 291 -5.77 3.39 12.94
C ARG A 291 -6.59 2.81 11.79
N PRO A 292 -6.60 1.46 11.63
CA PRO A 292 -7.22 0.83 10.46
C PRO A 292 -8.73 1.07 10.34
N LEU A 293 -9.44 1.16 11.46
CA LEU A 293 -10.90 1.37 11.45
C LEU A 293 -11.25 2.79 11.01
N GLU A 294 -10.57 3.79 11.57
CA GLU A 294 -10.74 5.20 11.19
C GLU A 294 -10.39 5.42 9.72
N LEU A 295 -9.31 4.77 9.24
CA LEU A 295 -8.99 4.84 7.81
C LEU A 295 -10.07 4.17 6.95
N ALA A 296 -10.59 3.02 7.37
CA ALA A 296 -11.67 2.34 6.65
C ALA A 296 -12.95 3.19 6.58
N GLU A 297 -13.33 3.88 7.65
CA GLU A 297 -14.44 4.84 7.67
C GLU A 297 -14.22 6.01 6.70
N LEU A 298 -13.01 6.58 6.70
CA LEU A 298 -12.64 7.65 5.77
C LEU A 298 -12.70 7.20 4.30
N LEU A 299 -12.22 6.00 3.99
CA LEU A 299 -12.31 5.41 2.66
C LEU A 299 -13.76 5.11 2.28
N SER A 300 -14.55 4.56 3.21
CA SER A 300 -15.96 4.23 3.03
C SER A 300 -16.80 5.45 2.67
N ALA A 301 -16.62 6.56 3.38
CA ALA A 301 -17.31 7.82 3.12
C ALA A 301 -16.99 8.43 1.73
N ARG A 302 -15.89 8.01 1.13
CA ARG A 302 -15.39 8.47 -0.19
C ARG A 302 -15.43 7.39 -1.26
N TRP A 303 -16.03 6.24 -0.93
CA TRP A 303 -16.15 5.13 -1.86
C TRP A 303 -17.04 5.52 -3.04
N PRO A 304 -16.67 5.16 -4.29
CA PRO A 304 -17.50 5.48 -5.44
C PRO A 304 -18.84 4.76 -5.36
N THR A 305 -19.92 5.51 -5.49
CA THR A 305 -21.24 4.91 -5.66
C THR A 305 -21.35 4.30 -7.05
N PRO A 306 -21.98 3.11 -7.22
CA PRO A 306 -22.24 2.54 -8.53
C PRO A 306 -22.96 3.56 -9.41
N SER A 307 -22.47 3.78 -10.62
CA SER A 307 -23.15 4.68 -11.57
C SER A 307 -24.56 4.14 -11.89
N ALA A 308 -25.49 5.04 -12.20
CA ALA A 308 -26.87 4.65 -12.56
C ALA A 308 -26.92 3.70 -13.79
N ARG A 309 -25.80 3.58 -14.55
CA ARG A 309 -25.65 2.65 -15.68
C ARG A 309 -25.20 1.24 -15.29
N GLU A 310 -24.80 1.03 -14.04
CA GLU A 310 -24.27 -0.23 -13.51
C GLU A 310 -25.23 -0.92 -12.54
N ARG A 311 -26.44 -0.39 -12.35
CA ARG A 311 -27.49 -1.06 -11.57
C ARG A 311 -28.13 -2.11 -12.46
N PRO A 312 -28.22 -3.39 -12.01
CA PRO A 312 -28.80 -4.48 -12.75
C PRO A 312 -30.30 -4.24 -13.06
#